data_ba9292fa681a9d666bcfde597e772cb4
#
_entry.id   ba9292fa681a9d666bcfde597e772cb4
#
_cell.length_a   1.000
_cell.length_b   1.000
_cell.length_c   1.000
_cell.angle_alpha   90.00
_cell.angle_beta   90.00
_cell.angle_gamma   90.00
#
_symmetry.space_group_name_H-M   'P 1'
#
loop_
_entity.id
_entity.type
_entity.pdbx_description
1 polymer ?
#
loop_
_entity_poly.entity_id
_entity_poly.type
_entity_poly.pdbx_seq_one_letter_code
_entity_poly.pdbx_strand_id
1 'polypeptide(L)'
;MAADEVIANQQSILSNQEKILANQESIEKNQSKLDKIAANQAAILANQESILANQKKLDKVLSNQASIEANQAATLANQDKLDRAVSNQASILANQEHILANQDKLFDGQKEILANQREILGNQKKILKS
;
A
#
# COMPACT_ATOMS: atom_id res chain seq x y z
N MET A 1 74.12 26.64 57.28
CA MET A 1 73.00 27.51 56.86
C MET A 1 72.79 27.43 55.35
N ALA A 2 73.75 27.83 54.55
CA ALA A 2 73.55 27.75 53.07
C ALA A 2 73.31 26.35 52.52
N ALA A 3 73.90 25.30 53.09
CA ALA A 3 73.65 23.92 52.68
C ALA A 3 72.21 23.46 53.03
N ASP A 4 71.65 23.87 54.11
CA ASP A 4 70.24 23.54 54.47
C ASP A 4 69.24 24.20 53.56
N GLU A 5 69.49 25.42 53.14
CA GLU A 5 68.67 26.13 52.11
C GLU A 5 68.71 25.46 50.79
N VAL A 6 69.87 25.00 50.34
CA VAL A 6 70.05 24.26 49.09
C VAL A 6 69.27 22.92 49.14
N ILE A 7 69.36 22.22 50.24
CA ILE A 7 68.61 20.95 50.45
C ILE A 7 67.10 21.21 50.44
N ALA A 8 66.63 22.25 51.14
CA ALA A 8 65.22 22.60 51.15
C ALA A 8 64.70 22.97 49.74
N ASN A 9 65.46 23.73 49.00
CA ASN A 9 65.14 24.07 47.62
C ASN A 9 65.11 22.84 46.71
N GLN A 10 66.07 21.92 46.83
CA GLN A 10 66.08 20.67 46.08
C GLN A 10 64.85 19.80 46.39
N GLN A 11 64.44 19.68 47.65
CA GLN A 11 63.25 18.98 48.07
C GLN A 11 61.99 19.61 47.47
N SER A 12 61.91 20.93 47.43
CA SER A 12 60.79 21.68 46.79
C SER A 12 60.74 21.41 45.30
N ILE A 13 61.90 21.38 44.62
CA ILE A 13 61.96 21.05 43.19
C ILE A 13 61.50 19.63 42.91
N LEU A 14 61.94 18.63 43.71
CA LEU A 14 61.49 17.28 43.56
C LEU A 14 59.99 17.13 43.78
N SER A 15 59.44 17.77 44.81
CA SER A 15 57.97 17.78 45.02
C SER A 15 57.22 18.41 43.88
N ASN A 16 57.71 19.48 43.28
CA ASN A 16 57.10 20.11 42.11
C ASN A 16 57.18 19.21 40.89
N GLN A 17 58.31 18.53 40.69
CA GLN A 17 58.45 17.57 39.59
C GLN A 17 57.45 16.39 39.69
N GLU A 18 57.24 15.88 40.89
CA GLU A 18 56.22 14.83 41.15
C GLU A 18 54.83 15.31 40.79
N LYS A 19 54.48 16.54 41.17
CA LYS A 19 53.18 17.17 40.79
C LYS A 19 53.03 17.35 39.28
N ILE A 20 54.09 17.74 38.62
CA ILE A 20 54.12 17.89 37.16
C ILE A 20 53.89 16.54 36.49
N LEU A 21 54.57 15.46 36.90
CA LEU A 21 54.36 14.12 36.40
C LEU A 21 52.94 13.63 36.63
N ALA A 22 52.36 13.84 37.80
CA ALA A 22 50.95 13.49 38.11
C ALA A 22 49.96 14.25 37.21
N ASN A 23 50.23 15.51 36.94
CA ASN A 23 49.46 16.31 36.01
C ASN A 23 49.56 15.80 34.57
N GLN A 24 50.75 15.43 34.12
CA GLN A 24 50.94 14.85 32.77
C GLN A 24 50.16 13.54 32.60
N GLU A 25 50.18 12.65 33.59
CA GLU A 25 49.37 11.42 33.56
C GLU A 25 47.89 11.73 33.48
N SER A 26 47.42 12.73 34.21
CA SER A 26 46.00 13.17 34.14
C SER A 26 45.64 13.73 32.76
N ILE A 27 46.52 14.47 32.14
CA ILE A 27 46.37 15.02 30.79
C ILE A 27 46.28 13.87 29.76
N GLU A 28 47.18 12.88 29.83
CA GLU A 28 47.16 11.72 28.94
C GLU A 28 45.84 10.92 29.09
N LYS A 29 45.36 10.69 30.30
CA LYS A 29 44.08 10.04 30.55
C LYS A 29 42.91 10.85 29.96
N ASN A 30 42.95 12.18 30.08
CA ASN A 30 41.93 13.04 29.51
C ASN A 30 41.96 13.03 27.99
N GLN A 31 43.14 13.02 27.37
CA GLN A 31 43.28 12.87 25.91
C GLN A 31 42.69 11.54 25.42
N SER A 32 42.98 10.43 26.11
CA SER A 32 42.38 9.15 25.78
C SER A 32 40.85 9.15 25.88
N LYS A 33 40.28 9.87 26.86
CA LYS A 33 38.81 10.05 26.95
C LYS A 33 38.25 10.85 25.80
N LEU A 34 38.94 11.91 25.39
CA LEU A 34 38.53 12.74 24.25
C LEU A 34 38.54 11.95 22.94
N ASP A 35 39.54 11.09 22.72
CA ASP A 35 39.60 10.19 21.56
C ASP A 35 38.40 9.24 21.52
N LYS A 36 38.00 8.69 22.66
CA LYS A 36 36.82 7.85 22.78
C LYS A 36 35.52 8.62 22.47
N ILE A 37 35.44 9.87 22.97
CA ILE A 37 34.30 10.74 22.68
C ILE A 37 34.22 11.03 21.20
N ALA A 38 35.34 11.36 20.55
CA ALA A 38 35.38 11.60 19.11
C ALA A 38 34.94 10.37 18.30
N ALA A 39 35.40 9.17 18.68
CA ALA A 39 34.98 7.92 18.07
C ALA A 39 33.46 7.65 18.24
N ASN A 40 32.93 7.91 19.43
CA ASN A 40 31.50 7.78 19.70
C ASN A 40 30.68 8.78 18.87
N GLN A 41 31.13 10.02 18.74
CA GLN A 41 30.48 11.01 17.89
C GLN A 41 30.43 10.58 16.41
N ALA A 42 31.52 10.01 15.89
CA ALA A 42 31.55 9.46 14.53
C ALA A 42 30.53 8.33 14.35
N ALA A 43 30.43 7.42 15.33
CA ALA A 43 29.43 6.36 15.34
C ALA A 43 27.99 6.89 15.38
N ILE A 44 27.74 7.92 16.18
CA ILE A 44 26.42 8.59 16.25
C ILE A 44 26.04 9.19 14.90
N LEU A 45 26.96 9.88 14.24
CA LEU A 45 26.73 10.47 12.91
C LEU A 45 26.39 9.39 11.87
N ALA A 46 27.12 8.27 11.85
CA ALA A 46 26.83 7.14 10.96
C ALA A 46 25.45 6.53 11.22
N ASN A 47 25.06 6.40 12.50
CA ASN A 47 23.72 5.96 12.87
C ASN A 47 22.63 6.94 12.42
N GLN A 48 22.84 8.23 12.54
CA GLN A 48 21.91 9.25 12.06
C GLN A 48 21.71 9.19 10.55
N GLU A 49 22.78 8.98 9.78
CA GLU A 49 22.67 8.78 8.33
C GLU A 49 21.84 7.53 7.97
N SER A 50 22.04 6.45 8.71
CA SER A 50 21.26 5.22 8.54
C SER A 50 19.78 5.43 8.87
N ILE A 51 19.48 6.19 9.93
CA ILE A 51 18.10 6.56 10.30
C ILE A 51 17.44 7.38 9.20
N LEU A 52 18.13 8.39 8.66
CA LEU A 52 17.63 9.22 7.55
C LEU A 52 17.35 8.38 6.30
N ALA A 53 18.23 7.42 5.99
CA ALA A 53 18.01 6.49 4.87
C ALA A 53 16.77 5.61 5.09
N ASN A 54 16.55 5.14 6.30
CA ASN A 54 15.37 4.34 6.66
C ASN A 54 14.09 5.18 6.62
N GLN A 55 14.12 6.43 7.06
CA GLN A 55 12.98 7.35 6.93
C GLN A 55 12.56 7.52 5.47
N LYS A 56 13.52 7.73 4.55
CA LYS A 56 13.23 7.81 3.10
C LYS A 56 12.59 6.53 2.55
N LYS A 57 12.98 5.36 3.07
CA LYS A 57 12.34 4.08 2.69
C LYS A 57 10.90 4.00 3.19
N LEU A 58 10.64 4.48 4.42
CA LEU A 58 9.29 4.55 4.98
C LEU A 58 8.38 5.46 4.17
N ASP A 59 8.88 6.62 3.73
CA ASP A 59 8.12 7.53 2.87
C ASP A 59 7.69 6.85 1.56
N LYS A 60 8.58 6.04 0.97
CA LYS A 60 8.23 5.23 -0.22
C LYS A 60 7.17 4.17 0.08
N VAL A 61 7.25 3.51 1.23
CA VAL A 61 6.24 2.53 1.66
C VAL A 61 4.88 3.21 1.83
N LEU A 62 4.82 4.38 2.47
CA LEU A 62 3.59 5.16 2.61
C LEU A 62 2.98 5.55 1.26
N SER A 63 3.82 5.99 0.32
CA SER A 63 3.38 6.30 -1.04
C SER A 63 2.82 5.07 -1.78
N ASN A 64 3.45 3.91 -1.62
CA ASN A 64 2.96 2.65 -2.18
C ASN A 64 1.63 2.22 -1.56
N GLN A 65 1.46 2.39 -0.24
CA GLN A 65 0.19 2.11 0.45
C GLN A 65 -0.95 2.97 -0.09
N ALA A 66 -0.71 4.27 -0.29
CA ALA A 66 -1.71 5.16 -0.89
C ALA A 66 -2.11 4.71 -2.30
N SER A 67 -1.15 4.23 -3.09
CA SER A 67 -1.42 3.67 -4.43
C SER A 67 -2.23 2.38 -4.37
N ILE A 68 -1.94 1.51 -3.41
CA ILE A 68 -2.70 0.27 -3.18
C ILE A 68 -4.15 0.58 -2.79
N GLU A 69 -4.37 1.52 -1.88
CA GLU A 69 -5.71 1.97 -1.48
C GLU A 69 -6.52 2.52 -2.67
N ALA A 70 -5.89 3.33 -3.52
CA ALA A 70 -6.53 3.84 -4.74
C ALA A 70 -6.90 2.71 -5.71
N ASN A 71 -6.02 1.72 -5.89
CA ASN A 71 -6.29 0.55 -6.72
C ASN A 71 -7.42 -0.32 -6.16
N GLN A 72 -7.48 -0.49 -4.83
CA GLN A 72 -8.57 -1.21 -4.17
C GLN A 72 -9.92 -0.51 -4.39
N ALA A 73 -9.97 0.82 -4.27
CA ALA A 73 -11.17 1.60 -4.54
C ALA A 73 -11.64 1.44 -6.00
N ALA A 74 -10.70 1.47 -6.96
CA ALA A 74 -11.00 1.23 -8.36
C ALA A 74 -11.51 -0.20 -8.63
N THR A 75 -10.94 -1.19 -7.95
CA THR A 75 -11.39 -2.59 -8.03
C THR A 75 -12.82 -2.75 -7.52
N LEU A 76 -13.17 -2.14 -6.38
CA LEU A 76 -14.53 -2.15 -5.85
C LEU A 76 -15.52 -1.50 -6.83
N ALA A 77 -15.15 -0.36 -7.42
CA ALA A 77 -15.99 0.29 -8.41
C ALA A 77 -16.21 -0.58 -9.67
N ASN A 78 -15.21 -1.36 -10.08
CA ASN A 78 -15.34 -2.30 -11.18
C ASN A 78 -16.23 -3.51 -10.81
N GLN A 79 -16.15 -3.99 -9.56
CA GLN A 79 -17.06 -5.03 -9.06
C GLN A 79 -18.52 -4.59 -9.12
N ASP A 80 -18.82 -3.37 -8.68
CA ASP A 80 -20.18 -2.79 -8.79
C ASP A 80 -20.69 -2.75 -10.24
N LYS A 81 -19.81 -2.42 -11.20
CA LYS A 81 -20.16 -2.43 -12.62
C LYS A 81 -20.46 -3.85 -13.12
N LEU A 82 -19.70 -4.85 -12.68
CA LEU A 82 -19.92 -6.25 -13.01
C LEU A 82 -21.26 -6.75 -12.45
N ASP A 83 -21.60 -6.40 -11.22
CA ASP A 83 -22.86 -6.77 -10.59
C ASP A 83 -24.07 -6.19 -11.36
N ARG A 84 -23.95 -4.94 -11.82
CA ARG A 84 -24.94 -4.32 -12.70
C ARG A 84 -25.04 -5.05 -14.06
N ALA A 85 -23.92 -5.44 -14.63
CA ALA A 85 -23.91 -6.18 -15.89
C ALA A 85 -24.60 -7.55 -15.73
N VAL A 86 -24.33 -8.26 -14.64
CA VAL A 86 -25.02 -9.54 -14.31
C VAL A 86 -26.51 -9.34 -14.13
N SER A 87 -26.92 -8.30 -13.41
CA SER A 87 -28.33 -7.96 -13.23
C SER A 87 -29.02 -7.63 -14.56
N ASN A 88 -28.35 -6.88 -15.44
CA ASN A 88 -28.88 -6.59 -16.77
C ASN A 88 -29.02 -7.84 -17.65
N GLN A 89 -28.04 -8.76 -17.56
CA GLN A 89 -28.14 -10.04 -18.27
C GLN A 89 -29.32 -10.86 -17.81
N ALA A 90 -29.60 -10.91 -16.50
CA ALA A 90 -30.78 -11.59 -15.95
C ALA A 90 -32.08 -10.99 -16.50
N SER A 91 -32.16 -9.66 -16.59
CA SER A 91 -33.30 -8.98 -17.18
C SER A 91 -33.46 -9.25 -18.68
N ILE A 92 -32.36 -9.33 -19.41
CA ILE A 92 -32.38 -9.68 -20.84
C ILE A 92 -32.90 -11.10 -21.04
N LEU A 93 -32.44 -12.07 -20.23
CA LEU A 93 -32.92 -13.45 -20.28
C LEU A 93 -34.42 -13.53 -20.00
N ALA A 94 -34.92 -12.84 -18.99
CA ALA A 94 -36.35 -12.78 -18.70
C ALA A 94 -37.16 -12.19 -19.86
N ASN A 95 -36.66 -11.14 -20.51
CA ASN A 95 -37.30 -10.55 -21.68
C ASN A 95 -37.30 -11.52 -22.89
N GLN A 96 -36.22 -12.27 -23.08
CA GLN A 96 -36.17 -13.31 -24.14
C GLN A 96 -37.20 -14.41 -23.91
N GLU A 97 -37.41 -14.85 -22.67
CA GLU A 97 -38.45 -15.83 -22.32
C GLU A 97 -39.85 -15.28 -22.67
N HIS A 98 -40.13 -14.02 -22.35
CA HIS A 98 -41.38 -13.35 -22.72
C HIS A 98 -41.57 -13.25 -24.24
N ILE A 99 -40.51 -12.94 -24.98
CA ILE A 99 -40.55 -12.90 -26.43
C ILE A 99 -40.88 -14.27 -27.01
N LEU A 100 -40.24 -15.35 -26.53
CA LEU A 100 -40.52 -16.72 -26.94
C LEU A 100 -41.98 -17.10 -26.67
N ALA A 101 -42.49 -16.81 -25.48
CA ALA A 101 -43.88 -17.05 -25.13
C ALA A 101 -44.88 -16.29 -26.03
N ASN A 102 -44.55 -15.05 -26.38
CA ASN A 102 -45.36 -14.27 -27.31
C ASN A 102 -45.33 -14.83 -28.75
N GLN A 103 -44.17 -15.29 -29.20
CA GLN A 103 -44.02 -15.96 -30.52
C GLN A 103 -44.89 -17.22 -30.57
N ASP A 104 -44.91 -18.05 -29.54
CA ASP A 104 -45.75 -19.23 -29.46
C ASP A 104 -47.23 -18.89 -29.56
N LYS A 105 -47.69 -17.86 -28.84
CA LYS A 105 -49.06 -17.36 -28.90
C LYS A 105 -49.45 -16.87 -30.32
N LEU A 106 -48.54 -16.13 -30.97
CA LEU A 106 -48.73 -15.70 -32.36
C LEU A 106 -48.87 -16.87 -33.32
N PHE A 107 -48.01 -17.88 -33.14
CA PHE A 107 -48.01 -19.06 -33.98
C PHE A 107 -49.31 -19.85 -33.81
N ASP A 108 -49.81 -20.03 -32.60
CA ASP A 108 -51.09 -20.65 -32.32
C ASP A 108 -52.27 -19.85 -32.91
N GLY A 109 -52.24 -18.55 -32.77
CA GLY A 109 -53.26 -17.68 -33.40
C GLY A 109 -53.27 -17.77 -34.92
N GLN A 110 -52.09 -17.88 -35.57
CA GLN A 110 -51.99 -18.11 -37.03
C GLN A 110 -52.59 -19.47 -37.43
N LYS A 111 -52.41 -20.52 -36.64
CA LYS A 111 -53.04 -21.82 -36.90
C LYS A 111 -54.56 -21.73 -36.82
N GLU A 112 -55.08 -21.02 -35.84
CA GLU A 112 -56.53 -20.81 -35.72
C GLU A 112 -57.10 -20.04 -36.91
N ILE A 113 -56.41 -18.96 -37.33
CA ILE A 113 -56.83 -18.17 -38.53
C ILE A 113 -56.85 -19.08 -39.74
N LEU A 114 -55.84 -19.91 -39.98
CA LEU A 114 -55.80 -20.83 -41.11
C LEU A 114 -56.94 -21.84 -41.05
N ALA A 115 -57.26 -22.38 -39.88
CA ALA A 115 -58.38 -23.30 -39.69
C ALA A 115 -59.71 -22.65 -40.02
N ASN A 116 -59.93 -21.43 -39.52
CA ASN A 116 -61.14 -20.65 -39.82
C ASN A 116 -61.26 -20.33 -41.35
N GLN A 117 -60.16 -19.98 -42.04
CA GLN A 117 -60.18 -19.75 -43.48
C GLN A 117 -60.55 -21.02 -44.26
N ARG A 118 -60.07 -22.21 -43.83
CA ARG A 118 -60.41 -23.47 -44.44
C ARG A 118 -61.90 -23.78 -44.27
N GLU A 119 -62.44 -23.50 -43.12
CA GLU A 119 -63.86 -23.68 -42.82
C GLU A 119 -64.73 -22.77 -43.68
N ILE A 120 -64.36 -21.49 -43.78
CA ILE A 120 -65.05 -20.50 -44.61
C ILE A 120 -65.06 -20.94 -46.08
N LEU A 121 -63.92 -21.40 -46.59
CA LEU A 121 -63.78 -21.91 -47.97
C LEU A 121 -64.65 -23.14 -48.20
N GLY A 122 -64.71 -24.05 -47.20
CA GLY A 122 -65.57 -25.22 -47.23
C GLY A 122 -67.07 -24.84 -47.31
N ASN A 123 -67.49 -23.86 -46.50
CA ASN A 123 -68.86 -23.35 -46.46
C ASN A 123 -69.25 -22.66 -47.79
N GLN A 124 -68.33 -21.85 -48.37
CA GLN A 124 -68.54 -21.23 -49.69
C GLN A 124 -68.74 -22.25 -50.79
N LYS A 125 -67.94 -23.32 -50.77
CA LYS A 125 -68.06 -24.41 -51.76
C LYS A 125 -69.45 -25.12 -51.64
N LYS A 126 -69.93 -25.28 -50.40
CA LYS A 126 -71.29 -25.86 -50.16
C LYS A 126 -72.37 -24.93 -50.71
N ILE A 127 -72.30 -23.66 -50.44
CA ILE A 127 -73.25 -22.69 -50.91
C ILE A 127 -73.31 -22.62 -52.46
N LEU A 128 -72.15 -22.66 -53.12
CA LEU A 128 -72.05 -22.64 -54.57
C LEU A 128 -72.61 -23.88 -55.24
N LYS A 129 -72.70 -25.01 -54.54
CA LYS A 129 -73.27 -26.27 -55.07
C LYS A 129 -74.76 -26.43 -54.83
N SER A 130 -75.29 -25.64 -53.94
CA SER A 130 -76.75 -25.61 -53.69
C SER A 130 -77.43 -24.66 -54.64
#